data_2f3ea023b72de6993d9683ac505de7c9
#
_entry.id   2f3ea023b72de6993d9683ac505de7c9
#
_cell.length_a   1.000
_cell.length_b   1.000
_cell.length_c   1.000
_cell.angle_alpha   90.00
_cell.angle_beta   90.00
_cell.angle_gamma   90.00
#
_symmetry.space_group_name_H-M   'P 1'
#
loop_
_entity.id
_entity.type
_entity.pdbx_description
1 polymer ?
#
loop_
_entity_poly.entity_id
_entity_poly.type
_entity_poly.pdbx_seq_one_letter_code
_entity_poly.pdbx_strand_id
1 'polypeptide(L)' 'YLVFIEVKYRRTSRLGTGEEAVNTKKQRRILGAARWYLMEHGMHLCRFDVAAINGTEITLIRNAFECR' A
#
# COMPACT_ATOMS: atom_id res chain seq x y z
N TYR A 1 12.97 2.79 -8.79
CA TYR A 1 11.67 2.19 -8.56
C TYR A 1 10.60 3.25 -8.41
N LEU A 2 9.44 2.94 -8.96
CA LEU A 2 8.23 3.68 -8.68
C LEU A 2 7.53 2.98 -7.52
N VAL A 3 7.28 3.72 -6.45
CA VAL A 3 6.69 3.13 -5.24
C VAL A 3 5.27 3.64 -5.09
N PHE A 4 4.32 2.71 -5.05
CA PHE A 4 2.94 3.03 -4.72
C PHE A 4 2.74 2.74 -3.24
N ILE A 5 2.24 3.71 -2.52
CA ILE A 5 2.11 3.60 -1.06
C ILE A 5 0.64 3.69 -0.68
N GLU A 6 0.14 2.66 -0.01
CA GLU A 6 -1.17 2.70 0.63
C GLU A 6 -0.99 3.23 2.03
N VAL A 7 -1.70 4.29 2.37
CA VAL A 7 -1.65 4.85 3.70
C VAL A 7 -2.84 4.35 4.50
N LYS A 8 -2.56 3.77 5.65
CA LYS A 8 -3.57 3.21 6.53
C LYS A 8 -3.47 3.89 7.88
N TYR A 9 -4.50 4.62 8.25
CA TYR A 9 -4.52 5.36 9.51
C TYR A 9 -5.49 4.73 10.50
N ARG A 10 -5.04 4.57 11.74
CA ARG A 10 -5.86 4.09 12.84
C ARG A 10 -5.60 4.96 14.06
N ARG A 11 -6.65 5.24 14.80
CA ARG A 11 -6.54 6.04 16.03
C ARG A 11 -5.93 5.26 17.17
N THR A 12 -6.09 3.95 17.15
CA THR A 12 -5.62 3.08 18.22
C THR A 12 -4.97 1.85 17.63
N SER A 13 -3.95 1.35 18.32
CA SER A 13 -3.20 0.17 17.89
C SER A 13 -3.87 -1.13 18.26
N ARG A 14 -4.96 -1.11 19.01
CA ARG A 14 -5.57 -2.35 19.50
C ARG A 14 -6.29 -3.17 18.44
N LEU A 15 -6.45 -2.63 17.25
CA LEU A 15 -7.14 -3.31 16.16
C LEU A 15 -6.20 -4.07 15.23
N GLY A 16 -5.00 -4.38 15.69
CA GLY A 16 -4.04 -5.14 14.93
C GLY A 16 -3.01 -4.25 14.24
N THR A 17 -2.22 -4.85 13.38
CA THR A 17 -1.16 -4.15 12.65
C THR A 17 -1.70 -3.61 11.34
N GLY A 18 -0.95 -2.69 10.74
CA GLY A 18 -1.28 -2.17 9.42
C GLY A 18 -1.27 -3.25 8.35
N GLU A 19 -0.48 -4.29 8.53
CA GLU A 19 -0.41 -5.41 7.60
C GLU A 19 -1.76 -6.09 7.41
N GLU A 20 -2.49 -6.24 8.48
CA GLU A 20 -3.78 -6.92 8.46
C GLU A 20 -4.85 -6.13 7.72
N ALA A 21 -4.60 -4.86 7.48
CA ALA A 21 -5.57 -3.99 6.84
C ALA A 21 -5.55 -4.09 5.31
N VAL A 22 -4.53 -4.71 4.72
CA VAL A 22 -4.39 -4.79 3.26
C VAL A 22 -4.87 -6.15 2.78
N ASN A 23 -6.18 -6.27 2.60
CA ASN A 23 -6.78 -7.51 2.10
C ASN A 23 -6.79 -7.53 0.56
N THR A 24 -7.27 -8.63 0.01
CA THR A 24 -7.31 -8.85 -1.43
C THR A 24 -8.08 -7.76 -2.17
N LYS A 25 -9.19 -7.30 -1.61
CA LYS A 25 -10.00 -6.26 -2.24
C LYS A 25 -9.23 -4.94 -2.36
N LYS A 26 -8.52 -4.57 -1.30
CA LYS A 26 -7.70 -3.36 -1.31
C LYS A 26 -6.53 -3.48 -2.26
N GLN A 27 -5.91 -4.66 -2.31
CA GLN A 27 -4.81 -4.92 -3.24
C GLN A 27 -5.27 -4.74 -4.68
N ARG A 28 -6.45 -5.27 -5.02
CA ARG A 28 -7.00 -5.12 -6.38
C ARG A 28 -7.23 -3.67 -6.74
N ARG A 29 -7.72 -2.89 -5.80
CA ARG A 29 -7.96 -1.46 -6.03
C ARG A 29 -6.66 -0.73 -6.28
N ILE A 30 -5.64 -1.02 -5.49
CA ILE A 30 -4.33 -0.39 -5.63
C ILE A 30 -3.68 -0.81 -6.94
N LEU A 31 -3.77 -2.08 -7.31
CA LEU A 31 -3.24 -2.58 -8.57
C LEU A 31 -3.92 -1.94 -9.77
N GLY A 32 -5.23 -1.73 -9.68
CA GLY A 32 -5.97 -1.05 -10.73
C GLY A 32 -5.51 0.39 -10.93
N ALA A 33 -5.34 1.11 -9.82
CA ALA A 33 -4.84 2.48 -9.86
C ALA A 33 -3.41 2.53 -10.40
N ALA A 34 -2.58 1.57 -10.02
CA ALA A 34 -1.20 1.50 -10.49
C ALA A 34 -1.13 1.25 -11.99
N ARG A 35 -1.96 0.33 -12.51
CA ARG A 35 -2.02 0.08 -13.94
C ARG A 35 -2.39 1.33 -14.71
N TRP A 36 -3.38 2.05 -14.23
CA TRP A 36 -3.82 3.28 -14.88
C TRP A 36 -2.68 4.30 -14.91
N TYR A 37 -1.98 4.46 -13.78
CA TYR A 37 -0.84 5.36 -13.69
C TYR A 37 0.25 4.98 -14.67
N LEU A 38 0.58 3.70 -14.73
CA LEU A 38 1.64 3.21 -15.62
C LEU A 38 1.28 3.38 -17.09
N MET A 39 0.00 3.25 -17.44
CA MET A 39 -0.45 3.49 -18.81
C MET A 39 -0.27 4.95 -19.21
N GLU A 40 -0.46 5.87 -18.26
CA GLU A 40 -0.32 7.31 -18.54
C GLU A 40 1.14 7.77 -18.55
N HIS A 41 1.98 7.17 -17.73
CA HIS A 41 3.34 7.66 -17.48
C HIS A 41 4.44 6.70 -17.94
N GLY A 42 4.08 5.59 -18.56
CA GLY A 42 5.04 4.59 -19.02
C GLY A 42 5.30 3.51 -17.98
N MET A 43 5.85 2.41 -18.46
CA MET A 43 6.12 1.26 -17.60
C MET A 43 7.38 1.47 -16.77
N HIS A 44 7.30 1.08 -15.50
CA HIS A 44 8.41 1.17 -14.56
C HIS A 44 8.46 -0.07 -13.70
N LEU A 45 9.63 -0.37 -13.18
CA LEU A 45 9.71 -1.31 -12.07
C LEU A 45 9.02 -0.67 -10.89
N CYS A 46 8.10 -1.37 -10.28
CA CYS A 46 7.29 -0.81 -9.20
C CYS A 46 7.26 -1.71 -7.97
N ARG A 47 6.94 -1.08 -6.85
CA ARG A 47 6.83 -1.74 -5.57
C ARG A 47 5.61 -1.19 -4.83
N PHE A 48 4.95 -2.05 -4.07
CA PHE A 48 3.78 -1.65 -3.29
C PHE A 48 4.10 -1.70 -1.81
N ASP A 49 4.03 -0.55 -1.18
CA ASP A 49 4.31 -0.41 0.24
C ASP A 49 3.05 0.00 0.98
N VAL A 50 3.03 -0.26 2.28
CA VAL A 50 1.95 0.19 3.15
C VAL A 50 2.55 1.03 4.26
N ALA A 51 2.03 2.24 4.43
CA ALA A 51 2.36 3.09 5.56
C ALA A 51 1.24 2.98 6.57
N ALA A 52 1.51 2.30 7.67
CA ALA A 52 0.54 2.11 8.75
C ALA A 52 0.78 3.12 9.84
N ILE A 53 -0.23 3.95 10.07
CA ILE A 53 -0.16 5.01 11.08
C ILE A 53 -1.10 4.65 12.22
N ASN A 54 -0.54 4.41 13.41
CA ASN A 54 -1.29 4.09 14.61
C ASN A 54 -1.05 5.21 15.63
N GLY A 55 -2.05 6.10 15.74
CA GLY A 55 -1.85 7.27 16.58
C GLY A 55 -0.72 8.13 16.05
N THR A 56 0.39 8.19 16.79
CA THR A 56 1.57 8.96 16.40
C THR A 56 2.69 8.08 15.83
N GLU A 57 2.50 6.78 15.82
CA GLU A 57 3.52 5.87 15.30
C GLU A 57 3.29 5.54 13.84
N ILE A 58 4.37 5.57 13.06
CA ILE A 58 4.31 5.26 11.63
C ILE A 58 5.20 4.04 11.38
N THR A 59 4.63 3.03 10.74
CA THR A 59 5.36 1.85 10.33
C THR A 59 5.26 1.71 8.82
N LEU A 60 6.40 1.63 8.16
CA LEU A 60 6.43 1.40 6.72
C LEU A 60 6.68 -0.08 6.45
N ILE A 61 5.75 -0.70 5.74
CA ILE A 61 5.87 -2.09 5.34
C ILE A 61 6.24 -2.09 3.87
N ARG A 62 7.48 -2.36 3.58
CA ARG A 62 7.99 -2.36 2.21
C ARG A 62 7.62 -3.64 1.51
N ASN A 63 7.29 -3.52 0.26
CA ASN A 63 6.95 -4.66 -0.59
C ASN A 63 5.86 -5.52 0.06
N ALA A 64 4.81 -4.86 0.50
CA ALA A 64 3.74 -5.51 1.25
C ALA A 64 2.98 -6.53 0.41
N PHE A 65 2.94 -6.34 -0.91
CA PHE A 65 2.38 -7.32 -1.83
C PHE A 65 2.98 -7.07 -3.21
N GLU A 66 2.91 -8.09 -4.05
CA GLU A 66 3.52 -8.04 -5.37
C GLU A 66 2.53 -7.61 -6.45
N CYS A 67 3.08 -6.97 -7.48
CA CYS A 67 2.32 -6.64 -8.68
C CYS A 67 2.07 -7.91 -9.48
N ARG A 68 0.80 -8.20 -9.79
CA ARG A 68 0.44 -9.40 -10.54
C ARG A 68 -0.38 -9.06 -11.75
#